data_912458a66d211e65a37a3924f2b665f8
#
_entry.id   912458a66d211e65a37a3924f2b665f8
#
_cell.length_a   1.000
_cell.length_b   1.000
_cell.length_c   1.000
_cell.angle_alpha   90.00
_cell.angle_beta   90.00
_cell.angle_gamma   90.00
#
_symmetry.space_group_name_H-M   'P 1'
#
loop_
_entity.id
_entity.type
_entity.pdbx_description
1 polymer ?
#
loop_
_entity_poly.entity_id
_entity_poly.type
_entity_poly.pdbx_seq_one_letter_code
_entity_poly.pdbx_strand_id
1 'polypeptide(L)'
;TNIFGECRQVIEKSAQLFTDIGYQIPVEEFNVNILLGDPENSVLMASEGYSGFGGIPGYILLIVVPNEFNRTRLKSALAHEFNHNIRFTYEPFNHGDVSVEDYLVIEGLAEVFAETLYGIEHRGPWVQDYDQEELDYTIEVMKGGRNARGFDQVSAYMYGDEVAREQGYQPVGLSRNAGYTIGYHLIKNYLKNTEKTIAEATLTPSRILVQESRIFD
;
A
#
# COMPACT_ATOMS: atom_id res chain seq x y z
N THR A 1 8.40 -26.19 -1.85
CA THR A 1 7.41 -25.20 -2.30
C THR A 1 7.84 -24.64 -3.65
N ASN A 2 6.97 -24.65 -4.67
CA ASN A 2 7.29 -24.08 -5.98
C ASN A 2 6.93 -22.57 -5.97
N ILE A 3 7.84 -21.73 -5.50
CA ILE A 3 7.66 -20.30 -5.36
C ILE A 3 7.25 -19.61 -6.68
N PHE A 4 7.81 -20.05 -7.81
CA PHE A 4 7.47 -19.50 -9.12
C PHE A 4 6.03 -19.84 -9.53
N GLY A 5 5.57 -21.05 -9.22
CA GLY A 5 4.18 -21.45 -9.42
C GLY A 5 3.21 -20.66 -8.55
N GLU A 6 3.58 -20.38 -7.30
CA GLU A 6 2.79 -19.54 -6.40
C GLU A 6 2.72 -18.09 -6.87
N CYS A 7 3.83 -17.50 -7.30
CA CYS A 7 3.83 -16.14 -7.86
C CYS A 7 2.93 -16.04 -9.09
N ARG A 8 3.00 -17.01 -10.01
CA ARG A 8 2.11 -17.05 -11.17
C ARG A 8 0.63 -17.07 -10.76
N GLN A 9 0.26 -17.91 -9.81
CA GLN A 9 -1.12 -17.97 -9.30
C GLN A 9 -1.58 -16.65 -8.68
N VAL A 10 -0.69 -15.93 -7.97
CA VAL A 10 -1.01 -14.61 -7.42
C VAL A 10 -1.31 -13.63 -8.54
N ILE A 11 -0.42 -13.53 -9.54
CA ILE A 11 -0.61 -12.63 -10.70
C ILE A 11 -1.91 -12.95 -11.44
N GLU A 12 -2.16 -14.23 -11.76
CA GLU A 12 -3.37 -14.68 -12.45
C GLU A 12 -4.64 -14.34 -11.65
N LYS A 13 -4.66 -14.65 -10.35
CA LYS A 13 -5.78 -14.35 -9.45
C LYS A 13 -6.02 -12.85 -9.31
N SER A 14 -4.96 -12.06 -9.20
CA SER A 14 -5.02 -10.60 -9.11
C SER A 14 -5.53 -9.98 -10.40
N ALA A 15 -5.03 -10.41 -11.55
CA ALA A 15 -5.45 -9.93 -12.87
C ALA A 15 -6.92 -10.27 -13.16
N GLN A 16 -7.41 -11.39 -12.65
CA GLN A 16 -8.81 -11.82 -12.83
C GLN A 16 -9.79 -10.80 -12.28
N LEU A 17 -9.50 -10.16 -11.13
CA LEU A 17 -10.39 -9.13 -10.56
C LEU A 17 -10.60 -7.94 -11.50
N PHE A 18 -9.60 -7.58 -12.28
CA PHE A 18 -9.71 -6.50 -13.28
C PHE A 18 -10.40 -6.98 -14.55
N THR A 19 -10.16 -8.21 -14.97
CA THR A 19 -10.86 -8.84 -16.10
C THR A 19 -12.36 -8.95 -15.82
N ASP A 20 -12.75 -9.31 -14.61
CA ASP A 20 -14.15 -9.45 -14.20
C ASP A 20 -14.95 -8.13 -14.29
N ILE A 21 -14.29 -6.99 -14.16
CA ILE A 21 -14.89 -5.67 -14.37
C ILE A 21 -14.70 -5.13 -15.80
N GLY A 22 -14.17 -5.94 -16.72
CA GLY A 22 -13.98 -5.59 -18.12
C GLY A 22 -12.76 -4.70 -18.41
N TYR A 23 -11.83 -4.55 -17.44
CA TYR A 23 -10.62 -3.76 -17.65
C TYR A 23 -9.54 -4.60 -18.34
N GLN A 24 -9.04 -4.07 -19.46
CA GLN A 24 -7.87 -4.61 -20.16
C GLN A 24 -6.61 -4.01 -19.55
N ILE A 25 -5.84 -4.84 -18.83
CA ILE A 25 -4.57 -4.42 -18.25
C ILE A 25 -3.59 -4.11 -19.39
N PRO A 26 -3.04 -2.88 -19.48
CA PRO A 26 -2.14 -2.50 -20.57
C PRO A 26 -0.69 -2.95 -20.32
N VAL A 27 -0.52 -4.15 -19.77
CA VAL A 27 0.76 -4.81 -19.46
C VAL A 27 0.69 -6.21 -20.04
N GLU A 28 1.58 -6.54 -20.97
CA GLU A 28 1.61 -7.84 -21.63
C GLU A 28 2.29 -8.91 -20.77
N GLU A 29 3.28 -8.52 -19.96
CA GLU A 29 4.09 -9.43 -19.17
C GLU A 29 4.43 -8.82 -17.79
N PHE A 30 4.35 -9.63 -16.75
CA PHE A 30 4.78 -9.28 -15.38
C PHE A 30 6.09 -10.00 -15.05
N ASN A 31 7.15 -9.22 -14.83
CA ASN A 31 8.45 -9.68 -14.39
C ASN A 31 8.56 -9.59 -12.87
N VAL A 32 8.42 -10.72 -12.19
CA VAL A 32 8.50 -10.80 -10.72
C VAL A 32 9.91 -11.25 -10.31
N ASN A 33 10.59 -10.40 -9.57
CA ASN A 33 11.93 -10.66 -9.03
C ASN A 33 11.84 -10.80 -7.50
N ILE A 34 12.36 -11.89 -6.97
CA ILE A 34 12.46 -12.13 -5.52
C ILE A 34 13.92 -12.22 -5.14
N LEU A 35 14.38 -11.31 -4.29
CA LEU A 35 15.73 -11.28 -3.74
C LEU A 35 15.72 -11.71 -2.28
N LEU A 36 16.78 -12.37 -1.86
CA LEU A 36 17.01 -12.65 -0.45
C LEU A 36 17.50 -11.38 0.25
N GLY A 37 16.77 -11.00 1.30
CA GLY A 37 17.14 -9.89 2.16
C GLY A 37 18.22 -10.29 3.17
N ASP A 38 19.01 -9.31 3.60
CA ASP A 38 19.99 -9.47 4.66
C ASP A 38 19.28 -9.35 6.03
N PRO A 39 19.30 -10.38 6.88
CA PRO A 39 18.70 -10.35 8.21
C PRO A 39 19.41 -9.41 9.19
N GLU A 40 20.62 -8.92 8.86
CA GLU A 40 21.32 -7.93 9.66
C GLU A 40 20.97 -6.49 9.26
N ASN A 41 20.23 -6.29 8.18
CA ASN A 41 19.74 -5.00 7.76
C ASN A 41 18.59 -4.53 8.67
N SER A 42 18.88 -3.60 9.59
CA SER A 42 17.92 -3.11 10.58
C SER A 42 16.68 -2.42 9.96
N VAL A 43 16.86 -1.72 8.83
CA VAL A 43 15.76 -1.06 8.11
C VAL A 43 14.79 -2.10 7.54
N LEU A 44 15.32 -3.13 6.90
CA LEU A 44 14.52 -4.23 6.37
C LEU A 44 13.81 -5.00 7.50
N MET A 45 14.53 -5.29 8.59
CA MET A 45 13.96 -6.00 9.74
C MET A 45 12.92 -5.19 10.51
N ALA A 46 12.97 -3.86 10.46
CA ALA A 46 11.92 -3.00 10.99
C ALA A 46 10.56 -3.14 10.26
N SER A 47 10.58 -3.74 9.06
CA SER A 47 9.41 -4.13 8.26
C SER A 47 9.27 -5.66 8.21
N GLU A 48 9.58 -6.37 9.32
CA GLU A 48 9.49 -7.83 9.44
C GLU A 48 10.34 -8.59 8.40
N GLY A 49 11.40 -7.96 7.87
CA GLY A 49 12.27 -8.54 6.87
C GLY A 49 11.69 -8.58 5.45
N TYR A 50 10.77 -7.68 5.15
CA TYR A 50 10.13 -7.57 3.84
C TYR A 50 10.24 -6.14 3.30
N SER A 51 10.47 -6.04 2.00
CA SER A 51 10.33 -4.79 1.22
C SER A 51 9.87 -5.14 -0.18
N GLY A 52 8.93 -4.37 -0.73
CA GLY A 52 8.42 -4.54 -2.06
C GLY A 52 8.54 -3.27 -2.91
N PHE A 53 8.48 -3.44 -4.21
CA PHE A 53 8.42 -2.35 -5.16
C PHE A 53 7.61 -2.77 -6.39
N GLY A 54 6.44 -2.16 -6.57
CA GLY A 54 5.55 -2.34 -7.73
C GLY A 54 5.39 -1.06 -8.58
N GLY A 55 6.28 -0.08 -8.42
CA GLY A 55 6.14 1.27 -8.98
C GLY A 55 6.35 1.39 -10.49
N ILE A 56 6.75 0.32 -11.19
CA ILE A 56 6.96 0.32 -12.64
C ILE A 56 6.04 -0.73 -13.25
N PRO A 57 5.07 -0.36 -14.11
CA PRO A 57 4.18 -1.31 -14.76
C PRO A 57 4.94 -2.45 -15.47
N GLY A 58 4.55 -3.69 -15.19
CA GLY A 58 5.20 -4.89 -15.70
C GLY A 58 6.39 -5.40 -14.86
N TYR A 59 6.83 -4.66 -13.83
CA TYR A 59 7.96 -5.06 -13.00
C TYR A 59 7.58 -5.04 -11.51
N ILE A 60 7.84 -6.14 -10.82
CA ILE A 60 7.66 -6.28 -9.38
C ILE A 60 8.96 -6.80 -8.77
N LEU A 61 9.42 -6.15 -7.72
CA LEU A 61 10.56 -6.59 -6.92
C LEU A 61 10.11 -6.85 -5.50
N LEU A 62 10.46 -8.00 -4.96
CA LEU A 62 10.32 -8.33 -3.53
C LEU A 62 11.70 -8.64 -2.95
N ILE A 63 12.02 -8.05 -1.81
CA ILE A 63 13.20 -8.38 -1.01
C ILE A 63 12.69 -9.01 0.28
N VAL A 64 13.07 -10.25 0.57
CA VAL A 64 12.48 -11.04 1.64
C VAL A 64 13.54 -11.75 2.44
N VAL A 65 13.54 -11.54 3.75
CA VAL A 65 14.27 -12.42 4.69
C VAL A 65 13.40 -13.65 4.95
N PRO A 66 13.88 -14.87 4.63
CA PRO A 66 13.09 -16.09 4.84
C PRO A 66 12.84 -16.34 6.33
N ASN A 67 11.59 -16.17 6.75
CA ASN A 67 11.11 -16.51 8.10
C ASN A 67 9.65 -17.00 8.01
N GLU A 68 9.09 -17.49 9.12
CA GLU A 68 7.71 -18.02 9.14
C GLU A 68 6.67 -16.92 8.86
N PHE A 69 6.91 -15.70 9.30
CA PHE A 69 6.04 -14.56 9.04
C PHE A 69 5.94 -14.26 7.54
N ASN A 70 7.10 -14.09 6.87
CA ASN A 70 7.16 -13.76 5.45
C ASN A 70 6.69 -14.92 4.56
N ARG A 71 6.95 -16.16 4.97
CA ARG A 71 6.52 -17.34 4.23
C ARG A 71 5.00 -17.38 4.03
N THR A 72 4.24 -17.02 5.05
CA THR A 72 2.77 -17.02 5.00
C THR A 72 2.23 -15.81 4.24
N ARG A 73 2.95 -14.70 4.24
CA ARG A 73 2.51 -13.40 3.68
C ARG A 73 3.04 -13.09 2.28
N LEU A 74 3.92 -13.90 1.72
CA LEU A 74 4.51 -13.64 0.41
C LEU A 74 3.46 -13.42 -0.70
N LYS A 75 2.35 -14.15 -0.65
CA LYS A 75 1.26 -14.01 -1.64
C LYS A 75 0.54 -12.67 -1.48
N SER A 76 0.27 -12.26 -0.25
CA SER A 76 -0.34 -10.98 0.08
C SER A 76 0.58 -9.83 -0.33
N ALA A 77 1.87 -9.92 -0.02
CA ALA A 77 2.88 -8.97 -0.40
C ALA A 77 2.98 -8.80 -1.93
N LEU A 78 2.99 -9.90 -2.68
CA LEU A 78 3.01 -9.84 -4.14
C LEU A 78 1.71 -9.22 -4.71
N ALA A 79 0.56 -9.49 -4.10
CA ALA A 79 -0.71 -8.88 -4.50
C ALA A 79 -0.74 -7.37 -4.22
N HIS A 80 -0.15 -6.92 -3.12
CA HIS A 80 0.05 -5.50 -2.80
C HIS A 80 0.84 -4.81 -3.92
N GLU A 81 2.01 -5.33 -4.28
CA GLU A 81 2.85 -4.76 -5.33
C GLU A 81 2.19 -4.85 -6.72
N PHE A 82 1.40 -5.89 -6.97
CA PHE A 82 0.61 -5.99 -8.19
C PHE A 82 -0.43 -4.87 -8.28
N ASN A 83 -1.07 -4.51 -7.18
CA ASN A 83 -2.03 -3.40 -7.18
C ASN A 83 -1.35 -2.08 -7.56
N HIS A 84 -0.16 -1.77 -7.03
CA HIS A 84 0.62 -0.61 -7.47
C HIS A 84 0.90 -0.63 -8.97
N ASN A 85 1.28 -1.79 -9.53
CA ASN A 85 1.51 -1.94 -10.96
C ASN A 85 0.29 -1.52 -11.79
N ILE A 86 -0.90 -1.99 -11.42
CA ILE A 86 -2.14 -1.63 -12.12
C ILE A 86 -2.49 -0.16 -11.88
N ARG A 87 -2.41 0.31 -10.65
CA ARG A 87 -2.72 1.70 -10.30
C ARG A 87 -1.92 2.68 -11.13
N PHE A 88 -0.62 2.43 -11.33
CA PHE A 88 0.25 3.33 -12.08
C PHE A 88 0.11 3.24 -13.61
N THR A 89 -0.61 2.26 -14.13
CA THR A 89 -1.08 2.29 -15.52
C THR A 89 -2.27 3.22 -15.71
N TYR A 90 -3.03 3.47 -14.66
CA TYR A 90 -4.23 4.28 -14.68
C TYR A 90 -3.97 5.74 -14.27
N GLU A 91 -3.31 5.93 -13.13
CA GLU A 91 -2.93 7.25 -12.61
C GLU A 91 -1.41 7.31 -12.42
N PRO A 92 -0.69 8.05 -13.31
CA PRO A 92 0.75 8.12 -13.25
C PRO A 92 1.24 8.68 -11.91
N PHE A 93 2.26 8.05 -11.37
CA PHE A 93 2.85 8.40 -10.08
C PHE A 93 4.20 9.08 -10.24
N ASN A 94 4.38 10.23 -9.57
CA ASN A 94 5.66 10.91 -9.50
C ASN A 94 6.12 11.02 -8.04
N HIS A 95 7.07 10.20 -7.65
CA HIS A 95 7.65 10.21 -6.29
C HIS A 95 8.15 11.59 -5.83
N GLY A 96 8.58 12.46 -6.75
CA GLY A 96 9.09 13.79 -6.43
C GLY A 96 8.01 14.83 -6.17
N ASP A 97 6.74 14.56 -6.53
CA ASP A 97 5.62 15.51 -6.42
C ASP A 97 4.32 14.86 -5.95
N VAL A 98 4.41 13.74 -5.24
CA VAL A 98 3.25 13.09 -4.63
C VAL A 98 2.77 13.90 -3.44
N SER A 99 1.44 14.03 -3.27
CA SER A 99 0.86 14.55 -2.04
C SER A 99 0.69 13.45 -0.99
N VAL A 100 0.53 13.85 0.28
CA VAL A 100 0.14 12.92 1.35
C VAL A 100 -1.15 12.21 0.97
N GLU A 101 -2.17 12.94 0.48
CA GLU A 101 -3.45 12.39 0.08
C GLU A 101 -3.31 11.31 -1.01
N ASP A 102 -2.51 11.58 -2.05
CA ASP A 102 -2.26 10.59 -3.11
C ASP A 102 -1.56 9.34 -2.57
N TYR A 103 -0.59 9.53 -1.67
CA TYR A 103 0.16 8.42 -1.10
C TYR A 103 -0.72 7.55 -0.18
N LEU A 104 -1.60 8.15 0.64
CA LEU A 104 -2.60 7.43 1.44
C LEU A 104 -3.47 6.52 0.56
N VAL A 105 -3.92 7.05 -0.58
CA VAL A 105 -4.74 6.29 -1.54
C VAL A 105 -3.96 5.13 -2.14
N ILE A 106 -2.72 5.36 -2.58
CA ILE A 106 -1.89 4.35 -3.23
C ILE A 106 -1.65 3.16 -2.31
N GLU A 107 -1.20 3.42 -1.08
CA GLU A 107 -0.92 2.36 -0.11
C GLU A 107 -2.21 1.70 0.41
N GLY A 108 -3.25 2.49 0.66
CA GLY A 108 -4.54 1.96 1.09
C GLY A 108 -5.17 1.02 0.07
N LEU A 109 -5.10 1.34 -1.23
CA LEU A 109 -5.58 0.46 -2.30
C LEU A 109 -4.83 -0.87 -2.31
N ALA A 110 -3.50 -0.83 -2.21
CA ALA A 110 -2.66 -2.01 -2.25
C ALA A 110 -2.91 -2.93 -1.04
N GLU A 111 -3.05 -2.36 0.16
CA GLU A 111 -3.37 -3.12 1.39
C GLU A 111 -4.74 -3.78 1.32
N VAL A 112 -5.78 -3.03 0.95
CA VAL A 112 -7.14 -3.57 0.86
C VAL A 112 -7.27 -4.58 -0.29
N PHE A 113 -6.54 -4.40 -1.38
CA PHE A 113 -6.47 -5.36 -2.47
C PHE A 113 -5.87 -6.70 -2.01
N ALA A 114 -4.74 -6.64 -1.31
CA ALA A 114 -4.09 -7.82 -0.76
C ALA A 114 -4.99 -8.54 0.27
N GLU A 115 -5.63 -7.80 1.17
CA GLU A 115 -6.61 -8.33 2.12
C GLU A 115 -7.80 -9.01 1.42
N THR A 116 -8.33 -8.40 0.36
CA THR A 116 -9.47 -8.97 -0.39
C THR A 116 -9.14 -10.34 -0.96
N LEU A 117 -7.90 -10.56 -1.37
CA LEU A 117 -7.46 -11.83 -1.96
C LEU A 117 -7.05 -12.88 -0.94
N TYR A 118 -6.47 -12.47 0.20
CA TYR A 118 -5.78 -13.38 1.12
C TYR A 118 -6.27 -13.32 2.57
N GLY A 119 -7.15 -12.40 2.90
CA GLY A 119 -7.73 -12.27 4.26
C GLY A 119 -6.96 -11.28 5.15
N ILE A 120 -7.65 -10.81 6.18
CA ILE A 120 -7.16 -9.81 7.13
C ILE A 120 -5.94 -10.31 7.93
N GLU A 121 -5.83 -11.61 8.13
CA GLU A 121 -4.71 -12.25 8.83
C GLU A 121 -3.37 -12.14 8.07
N HIS A 122 -3.43 -11.76 6.78
CA HIS A 122 -2.26 -11.55 5.94
C HIS A 122 -2.02 -10.05 5.63
N ARG A 123 -2.74 -9.15 6.31
CA ARG A 123 -2.53 -7.70 6.23
C ARG A 123 -1.07 -7.34 6.58
N GLY A 124 -0.53 -6.33 5.91
CA GLY A 124 0.82 -5.85 6.16
C GLY A 124 1.03 -5.39 7.61
N PRO A 125 2.24 -5.57 8.20
CA PRO A 125 2.51 -5.21 9.59
C PRO A 125 2.53 -3.70 9.83
N TRP A 126 2.50 -2.92 8.78
CA TRP A 126 2.45 -1.46 8.81
C TRP A 126 1.04 -0.89 9.02
N VAL A 127 -0.03 -1.66 8.83
CA VAL A 127 -1.38 -1.24 9.18
C VAL A 127 -1.64 -1.58 10.65
N GLN A 128 -1.72 -0.55 11.49
CA GLN A 128 -1.86 -0.68 12.95
C GLN A 128 -3.32 -0.83 13.37
N ASP A 129 -3.54 -1.50 14.48
CA ASP A 129 -4.85 -1.59 15.14
C ASP A 129 -5.01 -0.42 16.14
N TYR A 130 -5.43 0.74 15.61
CA TYR A 130 -5.70 1.92 16.42
C TYR A 130 -7.00 1.77 17.20
N ASP A 131 -7.03 2.26 18.43
CA ASP A 131 -8.30 2.55 19.08
C ASP A 131 -8.95 3.80 18.46
N GLN A 132 -10.17 4.10 18.87
CA GLN A 132 -10.92 5.20 18.24
C GLN A 132 -10.29 6.56 18.51
N GLU A 133 -9.70 6.79 19.68
CA GLU A 133 -9.06 8.07 20.04
C GLU A 133 -7.80 8.30 19.19
N GLU A 134 -6.95 7.28 19.05
CA GLU A 134 -5.76 7.36 18.20
C GLU A 134 -6.11 7.52 16.72
N LEU A 135 -7.16 6.82 16.26
CA LEU A 135 -7.64 6.94 14.89
C LEU A 135 -8.13 8.36 14.59
N ASP A 136 -8.98 8.93 15.46
CA ASP A 136 -9.55 10.27 15.29
C ASP A 136 -8.42 11.34 15.32
N TYR A 137 -7.49 11.22 16.26
CA TYR A 137 -6.33 12.11 16.34
C TYR A 137 -5.50 12.05 15.04
N THR A 138 -5.21 10.85 14.57
CA THR A 138 -4.39 10.65 13.36
C THR A 138 -5.09 11.21 12.13
N ILE A 139 -6.40 11.03 11.99
CA ILE A 139 -7.21 11.61 10.92
C ILE A 139 -7.11 13.14 10.93
N GLU A 140 -7.24 13.79 12.08
CA GLU A 140 -7.15 15.25 12.17
C GLU A 140 -5.77 15.79 11.77
N VAL A 141 -4.69 15.13 12.18
CA VAL A 141 -3.34 15.50 11.75
C VAL A 141 -3.18 15.32 10.24
N MET A 142 -3.64 14.19 9.70
CA MET A 142 -3.61 13.92 8.25
C MET A 142 -4.43 14.93 7.45
N LYS A 143 -5.62 15.29 7.94
CA LYS A 143 -6.51 16.31 7.35
C LYS A 143 -5.78 17.65 7.18
N GLY A 144 -5.03 18.06 8.19
CA GLY A 144 -4.20 19.29 8.15
C GLY A 144 -3.05 19.23 7.14
N GLY A 145 -2.47 18.06 6.93
CA GLY A 145 -1.28 17.86 6.10
C GLY A 145 -1.52 17.24 4.73
N ARG A 146 -2.75 16.85 4.36
CA ARG A 146 -3.04 16.04 3.16
C ARG A 146 -2.55 16.61 1.84
N ASN A 147 -2.40 17.94 1.74
CA ASN A 147 -1.91 18.62 0.55
C ASN A 147 -0.38 18.83 0.56
N ALA A 148 0.31 18.44 1.62
CA ALA A 148 1.76 18.51 1.68
C ALA A 148 2.38 17.64 0.58
N ARG A 149 3.44 18.14 -0.07
CA ARG A 149 4.10 17.50 -1.21
C ARG A 149 5.60 17.45 -0.99
N GLY A 150 6.25 16.55 -1.71
CA GLY A 150 7.66 16.30 -1.59
C GLY A 150 7.98 15.26 -0.53
N PHE A 151 8.97 14.42 -0.82
CA PHE A 151 9.27 13.25 0.01
C PHE A 151 9.67 13.60 1.45
N ASP A 152 10.33 14.73 1.66
CA ASP A 152 10.71 15.26 2.97
C ASP A 152 9.49 15.54 3.87
N GLN A 153 8.39 16.03 3.30
CA GLN A 153 7.14 16.26 4.03
C GLN A 153 6.29 15.01 4.12
N VAL A 154 6.07 14.33 2.96
CA VAL A 154 5.23 13.13 2.87
C VAL A 154 5.73 12.01 3.78
N SER A 155 7.06 11.84 3.91
CA SER A 155 7.67 10.80 4.74
C SER A 155 7.20 10.84 6.21
N ALA A 156 7.10 12.02 6.81
CA ALA A 156 6.66 12.15 8.20
C ALA A 156 5.20 11.70 8.39
N TYR A 157 4.33 12.00 7.42
CA TYR A 157 2.94 11.56 7.47
C TYR A 157 2.79 10.06 7.20
N MET A 158 3.54 9.51 6.26
CA MET A 158 3.42 8.10 5.89
C MET A 158 4.05 7.16 6.91
N TYR A 159 5.30 7.45 7.31
CA TYR A 159 6.11 6.54 8.13
C TYR A 159 6.15 6.91 9.61
N GLY A 160 5.66 8.12 9.96
CA GLY A 160 5.61 8.61 11.34
C GLY A 160 6.88 9.31 11.81
N ASP A 161 6.78 9.88 13.00
CA ASP A 161 7.77 10.79 13.59
C ASP A 161 9.14 10.16 13.85
N GLU A 162 9.17 8.88 14.19
CA GLU A 162 10.42 8.15 14.45
C GLU A 162 11.28 8.15 13.18
N VAL A 163 10.70 7.70 12.06
CA VAL A 163 11.38 7.63 10.77
C VAL A 163 11.72 9.04 10.26
N ALA A 164 10.83 10.02 10.46
CA ALA A 164 11.10 11.40 10.09
C ALA A 164 12.35 11.94 10.80
N ARG A 165 12.49 11.71 12.12
CA ARG A 165 13.67 12.14 12.90
C ARG A 165 14.96 11.46 12.44
N GLU A 166 14.90 10.15 12.16
CA GLU A 166 16.05 9.39 11.64
C GLU A 166 16.55 9.92 10.30
N GLN A 167 15.64 10.42 9.46
CA GLN A 167 15.93 11.00 8.15
C GLN A 167 16.23 12.50 8.19
N GLY A 168 16.17 13.14 9.38
CA GLY A 168 16.39 14.57 9.54
C GLY A 168 15.21 15.43 9.08
N TYR A 169 14.01 14.87 8.95
CA TYR A 169 12.78 15.59 8.61
C TYR A 169 12.02 16.06 9.86
N GLN A 170 11.08 16.97 9.66
CA GLN A 170 10.27 17.52 10.75
C GLN A 170 9.17 16.54 11.15
N PRO A 171 9.07 16.17 12.43
CA PRO A 171 7.96 15.38 12.96
C PRO A 171 6.63 16.14 12.88
N VAL A 172 5.53 15.41 12.73
CA VAL A 172 4.17 15.96 12.62
C VAL A 172 3.21 15.47 13.71
N GLY A 173 3.69 14.68 14.67
CA GLY A 173 2.91 14.15 15.79
C GLY A 173 2.28 12.78 15.51
N LEU A 174 2.82 11.99 14.58
CA LEU A 174 2.23 10.72 14.17
C LEU A 174 3.05 9.50 14.60
N SER A 175 2.33 8.44 14.94
CA SER A 175 2.91 7.12 15.21
C SER A 175 3.46 6.48 13.94
N ARG A 176 4.27 5.42 14.14
CA ARG A 176 4.88 4.70 13.03
C ARG A 176 3.84 4.14 12.06
N ASN A 177 4.08 4.31 10.76
CA ASN A 177 3.22 3.83 9.66
C ASN A 177 1.79 4.39 9.69
N ALA A 178 1.58 5.56 10.30
CA ALA A 178 0.26 6.18 10.39
C ALA A 178 -0.42 6.34 9.02
N GLY A 179 0.33 6.69 7.98
CA GLY A 179 -0.21 6.83 6.62
C GLY A 179 -0.77 5.54 6.07
N TYR A 180 -0.12 4.41 6.28
CA TYR A 180 -0.64 3.10 5.87
C TYR A 180 -1.96 2.77 6.55
N THR A 181 -2.05 3.04 7.85
CA THR A 181 -3.27 2.81 8.63
C THR A 181 -4.42 3.68 8.13
N ILE A 182 -4.20 5.00 7.95
CA ILE A 182 -5.24 5.91 7.45
C ILE A 182 -5.60 5.60 6.00
N GLY A 183 -4.64 5.29 5.14
CA GLY A 183 -4.89 4.85 3.76
C GLY A 183 -5.78 3.61 3.70
N TYR A 184 -5.50 2.62 4.53
CA TYR A 184 -6.34 1.42 4.67
C TYR A 184 -7.78 1.77 5.08
N HIS A 185 -7.98 2.58 6.12
CA HIS A 185 -9.30 3.01 6.55
C HIS A 185 -10.03 3.85 5.50
N LEU A 186 -9.31 4.72 4.78
CA LEU A 186 -9.84 5.49 3.67
C LEU A 186 -10.49 4.59 2.61
N ILE A 187 -9.76 3.59 2.14
CA ILE A 187 -10.27 2.67 1.11
C ILE A 187 -11.38 1.77 1.65
N LYS A 188 -11.27 1.27 2.89
CA LYS A 188 -12.37 0.48 3.51
C LYS A 188 -13.66 1.30 3.60
N ASN A 189 -13.57 2.58 3.99
CA ASN A 189 -14.72 3.48 4.03
C ASN A 189 -15.29 3.74 2.64
N TYR A 190 -14.43 3.99 1.64
CA TYR A 190 -14.87 4.16 0.26
C TYR A 190 -15.67 2.95 -0.23
N LEU A 191 -15.15 1.74 -0.09
CA LEU A 191 -15.84 0.51 -0.52
C LEU A 191 -17.18 0.34 0.19
N LYS A 192 -17.22 0.63 1.51
CA LYS A 192 -18.45 0.58 2.30
C LYS A 192 -19.51 1.59 1.84
N ASN A 193 -19.08 2.81 1.50
CA ASN A 193 -19.98 3.89 1.14
C ASN A 193 -20.52 3.77 -0.30
N THR A 194 -19.77 3.12 -1.20
CA THR A 194 -20.07 3.08 -2.64
C THR A 194 -20.50 1.71 -3.14
N GLU A 195 -20.34 0.66 -2.35
CA GLU A 195 -20.56 -0.73 -2.75
C GLU A 195 -19.69 -1.18 -3.95
N LYS A 196 -18.64 -0.41 -4.28
CA LYS A 196 -17.69 -0.72 -5.35
C LYS A 196 -16.74 -1.85 -4.94
N THR A 197 -16.22 -2.56 -5.93
CA THR A 197 -15.15 -3.55 -5.75
C THR A 197 -13.79 -2.85 -5.59
N ILE A 198 -12.81 -3.58 -5.02
CA ILE A 198 -11.45 -3.05 -4.91
C ILE A 198 -10.78 -2.83 -6.30
N ALA A 199 -11.13 -3.64 -7.29
CA ALA A 199 -10.64 -3.45 -8.65
C ALA A 199 -11.19 -2.16 -9.27
N GLU A 200 -12.50 -1.85 -9.09
CA GLU A 200 -13.07 -0.56 -9.52
C GLU A 200 -12.44 0.61 -8.76
N ALA A 201 -12.21 0.47 -7.44
CA ALA A 201 -11.54 1.48 -6.64
C ALA A 201 -10.11 1.77 -7.15
N THR A 202 -9.35 0.73 -7.51
CA THR A 202 -7.99 0.88 -8.09
C THR A 202 -7.99 1.74 -9.35
N LEU A 203 -9.08 1.73 -10.12
CA LEU A 203 -9.28 2.50 -11.35
C LEU A 203 -10.12 3.78 -11.14
N THR A 204 -10.23 4.25 -9.90
CA THR A 204 -10.94 5.49 -9.57
C THR A 204 -9.92 6.60 -9.22
N PRO A 205 -10.10 7.85 -9.70
CA PRO A 205 -9.18 8.95 -9.38
C PRO A 205 -9.04 9.16 -7.87
N SER A 206 -7.81 9.44 -7.38
CA SER A 206 -7.49 9.64 -5.96
C SER A 206 -8.46 10.60 -5.28
N ARG A 207 -8.73 11.75 -5.89
CA ARG A 207 -9.65 12.75 -5.36
C ARG A 207 -11.07 12.21 -5.10
N ILE A 208 -11.56 11.31 -5.94
CA ILE A 208 -12.90 10.71 -5.77
C ILE A 208 -12.90 9.72 -4.62
N LEU A 209 -11.84 8.89 -4.52
CA LEU A 209 -11.66 7.95 -3.41
C LEU A 209 -11.67 8.67 -2.05
N VAL A 210 -10.92 9.75 -1.94
CA VAL A 210 -10.87 10.56 -0.71
C VAL A 210 -12.22 11.19 -0.40
N GLN A 211 -12.86 11.84 -1.38
CA GLN A 211 -14.14 12.50 -1.20
C GLN A 211 -15.24 11.52 -0.77
N GLU A 212 -15.37 10.38 -1.45
CA GLU A 212 -16.43 9.42 -1.19
C GLU A 212 -16.14 8.52 0.03
N SER A 213 -14.88 8.42 0.46
CA SER A 213 -14.54 7.76 1.74
C SER A 213 -15.07 8.51 2.95
N ARG A 214 -15.21 9.83 2.86
CA ARG A 214 -15.59 10.75 3.94
C ARG A 214 -14.72 10.65 5.17
N ILE A 215 -13.47 10.20 5.01
CA ILE A 215 -12.57 10.00 6.17
C ILE A 215 -12.15 11.34 6.79
N PHE A 216 -12.21 12.43 6.03
CA PHE A 216 -11.83 13.77 6.46
C PHE A 216 -13.03 14.72 6.68
N ASP A 217 -14.24 14.18 6.76
CA ASP A 217 -15.44 14.97 7.03
C ASP A 217 -15.55 15.47 8.49
#